data_32d4e8005136259b74cc0146143df94e
#
_entry.id   32d4e8005136259b74cc0146143df94e
#
_cell.length_a   1.000
_cell.length_b   1.000
_cell.length_c   1.000
_cell.angle_alpha   90.00
_cell.angle_beta   90.00
_cell.angle_gamma   90.00
#
_symmetry.space_group_name_H-M   'P 1'
#
loop_
_entity.id
_entity.type
_entity.pdbx_description
1 polymer ?
#
loop_
_entity_poly.entity_id
_entity_poly.type
_entity_poly.pdbx_seq_one_letter_code
_entity_poly.pdbx_strand_id
1 'polypeptide(L)'
;RVTFQSRFGKAQWLRPYTEPTLKELAAGGLDRVDVVCPGFAVDCLETLEEIAQEARDAFMAAGGREFHYIPCLNDSADGVRALVALAERHLAGWPVPGPHPSAENQRQRELALAMGAPD
;
A
#
# COMPACT_ATOMS: atom_id res chain seq x y z
N ARG A 1 -14.47 -8.53 -7.80
CA ARG A 1 -14.45 -9.56 -6.74
C ARG A 1 -13.44 -9.12 -5.67
N VAL A 2 -13.71 -9.35 -4.38
CA VAL A 2 -12.76 -9.08 -3.28
C VAL A 2 -12.12 -10.41 -2.90
N THR A 3 -10.80 -10.40 -2.75
CA THR A 3 -9.98 -11.56 -2.32
C THR A 3 -8.93 -11.11 -1.32
N PHE A 4 -8.31 -12.06 -0.63
CA PHE A 4 -7.34 -11.79 0.43
C PHE A 4 -6.04 -12.54 0.16
N GLN A 5 -4.92 -11.86 0.40
CA GLN A 5 -3.56 -12.34 0.14
C GLN A 5 -2.72 -12.27 1.41
N SER A 6 -1.53 -12.84 1.38
CA SER A 6 -0.48 -12.70 2.40
C SER A 6 -0.91 -13.18 3.78
N ARG A 7 -1.23 -14.47 3.88
CA ARG A 7 -1.56 -15.10 5.15
C ARG A 7 -0.35 -15.06 6.10
N PHE A 8 -0.56 -14.55 7.30
CA PHE A 8 0.42 -14.60 8.37
C PHE A 8 0.05 -15.65 9.44
N GLY A 9 1.02 -16.51 9.79
CA GLY A 9 0.88 -17.50 10.85
C GLY A 9 0.00 -18.71 10.48
N LYS A 10 -0.45 -19.47 11.51
CA LYS A 10 -1.19 -20.73 11.36
C LYS A 10 -2.71 -20.58 11.40
N ALA A 11 -3.21 -19.41 11.78
CA ALA A 11 -4.64 -19.13 11.86
C ALA A 11 -5.29 -19.15 10.48
N GLN A 12 -6.57 -19.48 10.43
CA GLN A 12 -7.35 -19.38 9.21
C GLN A 12 -7.50 -17.89 8.83
N TRP A 13 -7.08 -17.54 7.62
CA TRP A 13 -7.19 -16.18 7.10
C TRP A 13 -8.55 -15.92 6.45
N LEU A 14 -8.82 -14.65 6.16
CA LEU A 14 -10.01 -14.23 5.42
C LEU A 14 -10.06 -14.90 4.04
N ARG A 15 -11.26 -15.17 3.55
CA ARG A 15 -11.49 -15.83 2.25
C ARG A 15 -12.39 -14.96 1.37
N PRO A 16 -12.38 -15.15 0.05
CA PRO A 16 -11.58 -16.14 -0.72
C PRO A 16 -10.12 -15.72 -0.87
N TYR A 17 -9.23 -16.67 -1.09
CA TYR A 17 -7.81 -16.40 -1.35
C TYR A 17 -7.58 -15.97 -2.80
N THR A 18 -6.63 -15.06 -3.02
CA THR A 18 -6.39 -14.43 -4.32
C THR A 18 -5.96 -15.44 -5.38
N GLU A 19 -4.88 -16.18 -5.16
CA GLU A 19 -4.34 -17.12 -6.15
C GLU A 19 -5.34 -18.21 -6.57
N PRO A 20 -6.00 -18.95 -5.66
CA PRO A 20 -7.02 -19.91 -6.05
C PRO A 20 -8.18 -19.30 -6.85
N THR A 21 -8.62 -18.08 -6.46
CA THR A 21 -9.69 -17.38 -7.17
C THR A 21 -9.28 -17.01 -8.60
N LEU A 22 -8.04 -16.55 -8.80
CA LEU A 22 -7.52 -16.23 -10.13
C LEU A 22 -7.42 -17.47 -11.02
N LYS A 23 -6.95 -18.60 -10.47
CA LYS A 23 -6.92 -19.89 -11.18
C LYS A 23 -8.32 -20.35 -11.60
N GLU A 24 -9.30 -20.25 -10.71
CA GLU A 24 -10.69 -20.60 -11.01
C GLU A 24 -11.27 -19.71 -12.13
N LEU A 25 -11.00 -18.40 -12.09
CA LEU A 25 -11.47 -17.46 -13.10
C LEU A 25 -10.87 -17.75 -14.48
N ALA A 26 -9.56 -17.99 -14.54
CA ALA A 26 -8.87 -18.33 -15.79
C ALA A 26 -9.37 -19.67 -16.35
N ALA A 27 -9.49 -20.73 -15.52
CA ALA A 27 -10.04 -22.01 -15.92
C ALA A 27 -11.51 -21.93 -16.37
N GLY A 28 -12.26 -20.94 -15.85
CA GLY A 28 -13.63 -20.63 -16.25
C GLY A 28 -13.74 -19.82 -17.55
N GLY A 29 -12.60 -19.54 -18.24
CA GLY A 29 -12.56 -18.83 -19.52
C GLY A 29 -12.43 -17.32 -19.41
N LEU A 30 -12.01 -16.77 -18.25
CA LEU A 30 -11.70 -15.36 -18.15
C LEU A 30 -10.33 -15.08 -18.76
N ASP A 31 -10.30 -14.36 -19.86
CA ASP A 31 -9.07 -14.04 -20.59
C ASP A 31 -8.24 -12.94 -19.93
N ARG A 32 -8.90 -11.93 -19.33
CA ARG A 32 -8.25 -10.75 -18.74
C ARG A 32 -8.70 -10.47 -17.32
N VAL A 33 -7.75 -10.05 -16.48
CA VAL A 33 -8.01 -9.55 -15.13
C VAL A 33 -7.20 -8.29 -14.84
N ASP A 34 -7.84 -7.31 -14.21
CA ASP A 34 -7.19 -6.14 -13.63
C ASP A 34 -7.23 -6.30 -12.10
N VAL A 35 -6.07 -6.19 -11.44
CA VAL A 35 -5.92 -6.41 -10.00
C VAL A 35 -5.44 -5.12 -9.32
N VAL A 36 -6.11 -4.72 -8.27
CA VAL A 36 -5.76 -3.57 -7.43
C VAL A 36 -5.67 -4.00 -5.97
N CYS A 37 -4.70 -3.45 -5.25
CA CYS A 37 -4.46 -3.72 -3.83
C CYS A 37 -4.85 -2.51 -2.96
N PRO A 38 -6.13 -2.26 -2.68
CA PRO A 38 -6.58 -1.03 -2.02
C PRO A 38 -6.20 -0.94 -0.54
N GLY A 39 -5.70 -2.02 0.04
CA GLY A 39 -5.16 -2.04 1.40
C GLY A 39 -3.75 -1.44 1.54
N PHE A 40 -3.10 -1.13 0.42
CA PHE A 40 -1.75 -0.59 0.38
C PHE A 40 -1.72 0.80 -0.26
N ALA A 41 -1.17 1.79 0.44
CA ALA A 41 -0.94 3.12 -0.13
C ALA A 41 0.33 3.15 -0.99
N VAL A 42 1.29 2.26 -0.70
CA VAL A 42 2.60 2.17 -1.35
C VAL A 42 2.84 0.72 -1.73
N ASP A 43 3.47 0.50 -2.90
CA ASP A 43 3.89 -0.83 -3.32
C ASP A 43 4.95 -1.40 -2.38
N CYS A 44 4.83 -2.69 -2.12
CA CYS A 44 5.70 -3.45 -1.24
C CYS A 44 5.93 -4.87 -1.79
N LEU A 45 6.60 -5.71 -1.05
CA LEU A 45 6.87 -7.09 -1.46
C LEU A 45 5.57 -7.85 -1.80
N GLU A 46 4.55 -7.71 -0.97
CA GLU A 46 3.25 -8.37 -1.15
C GLU A 46 2.54 -7.92 -2.43
N THR A 47 2.71 -6.69 -2.86
CA THR A 47 2.08 -6.20 -4.10
C THR A 47 2.93 -6.48 -5.34
N LEU A 48 4.25 -6.34 -5.26
CA LEU A 48 5.15 -6.45 -6.41
C LEU A 48 5.56 -7.90 -6.70
N GLU A 49 5.75 -8.72 -5.69
CA GLU A 49 6.11 -10.13 -5.86
C GLU A 49 4.87 -11.01 -5.84
N GLU A 50 4.13 -11.05 -4.73
CA GLU A 50 3.01 -12.00 -4.60
C GLU A 50 1.86 -11.72 -5.58
N ILE A 51 1.54 -10.45 -5.85
CA ILE A 51 0.44 -10.11 -6.76
C ILE A 51 0.93 -9.88 -8.20
N ALA A 52 1.90 -8.97 -8.41
CA ALA A 52 2.27 -8.58 -9.77
C ALA A 52 3.12 -9.64 -10.49
N GLN A 53 3.71 -10.61 -9.78
CA GLN A 53 4.47 -11.71 -10.37
C GLN A 53 3.80 -13.06 -10.11
N GLU A 54 3.76 -13.55 -8.87
CA GLU A 54 3.28 -14.91 -8.57
C GLU A 54 1.80 -15.12 -8.95
N ALA A 55 0.91 -14.22 -8.54
CA ALA A 55 -0.51 -14.31 -8.87
C ALA A 55 -0.76 -14.15 -10.38
N ARG A 56 0.00 -13.29 -11.07
CA ARG A 56 0.00 -13.19 -12.52
C ARG A 56 0.39 -14.52 -13.17
N ASP A 57 1.50 -15.10 -12.76
CA ASP A 57 2.00 -16.33 -13.35
C ASP A 57 1.02 -17.50 -13.10
N ALA A 58 0.40 -17.52 -11.93
CA ALA A 58 -0.65 -18.48 -11.62
C ALA A 58 -1.90 -18.34 -12.48
N PHE A 59 -2.33 -17.10 -12.77
CA PHE A 59 -3.45 -16.80 -13.66
C PHE A 59 -3.15 -17.20 -15.11
N MET A 60 -1.96 -16.81 -15.60
CA MET A 60 -1.55 -17.17 -16.97
C MET A 60 -1.39 -18.66 -17.15
N ALA A 61 -0.80 -19.37 -16.19
CA ALA A 61 -0.67 -20.83 -16.22
C ALA A 61 -2.02 -21.56 -16.19
N ALA A 62 -3.05 -20.97 -15.61
CA ALA A 62 -4.41 -21.53 -15.57
C ALA A 62 -5.25 -21.24 -16.82
N GLY A 63 -4.69 -20.57 -17.84
CA GLY A 63 -5.35 -20.29 -19.11
C GLY A 63 -5.75 -18.83 -19.35
N GLY A 64 -5.48 -17.93 -18.42
CA GLY A 64 -5.63 -16.49 -18.62
C GLY A 64 -4.65 -15.96 -19.67
N ARG A 65 -4.97 -14.83 -20.29
CA ARG A 65 -4.17 -14.25 -21.38
C ARG A 65 -3.60 -12.88 -21.06
N GLU A 66 -4.27 -12.11 -20.22
CA GLU A 66 -3.88 -10.75 -19.89
C GLU A 66 -4.09 -10.49 -18.39
N PHE A 67 -3.02 -10.14 -17.71
CA PHE A 67 -3.04 -9.75 -16.30
C PHE A 67 -2.49 -8.34 -16.15
N HIS A 68 -3.29 -7.44 -15.61
CA HIS A 68 -2.89 -6.06 -15.38
C HIS A 68 -2.90 -5.76 -13.88
N TYR A 69 -1.72 -5.53 -13.32
CA TYR A 69 -1.57 -5.01 -11.97
C TYR A 69 -1.70 -3.49 -11.98
N ILE A 70 -2.61 -2.94 -11.18
CA ILE A 70 -2.77 -1.50 -11.00
C ILE A 70 -1.89 -1.09 -9.81
N PRO A 71 -0.81 -0.32 -10.02
CA PRO A 71 0.10 0.09 -8.96
C PRO A 71 -0.61 0.83 -7.83
N CYS A 72 -0.05 0.74 -6.62
CA CYS A 72 -0.47 1.57 -5.50
C CYS A 72 -0.23 3.06 -5.79
N LEU A 73 -0.76 3.93 -4.95
CA LEU A 73 -0.64 5.39 -5.14
C LEU A 73 0.82 5.87 -5.10
N ASN A 74 1.66 5.20 -4.32
CA ASN A 74 3.08 5.52 -4.16
C ASN A 74 3.29 7.02 -3.84
N ASP A 75 4.30 7.63 -4.45
CA ASP A 75 4.61 9.07 -4.35
C ASP A 75 3.94 9.91 -5.44
N SER A 76 2.90 9.39 -6.09
CA SER A 76 2.15 10.14 -7.10
C SER A 76 1.59 11.43 -6.52
N ALA A 77 1.57 12.50 -7.32
CA ALA A 77 1.07 13.79 -6.89
C ALA A 77 -0.38 13.74 -6.37
N ASP A 78 -1.21 12.87 -6.97
CA ASP A 78 -2.59 12.67 -6.54
C ASP A 78 -2.67 11.90 -5.21
N GLY A 79 -1.84 10.87 -5.04
CA GLY A 79 -1.73 10.11 -3.81
C GLY A 79 -1.30 10.98 -2.63
N VAL A 80 -0.24 11.78 -2.84
CA VAL A 80 0.24 12.72 -1.83
C VAL A 80 -0.84 13.74 -1.47
N ARG A 81 -1.52 14.34 -2.46
CA ARG A 81 -2.63 15.29 -2.19
C ARG A 81 -3.76 14.65 -1.37
N ALA A 82 -4.13 13.42 -1.68
CA ALA A 82 -5.17 12.71 -0.94
C ALA A 82 -4.77 12.47 0.52
N LEU A 83 -3.52 12.04 0.77
CA LEU A 83 -2.99 11.84 2.12
C LEU A 83 -2.88 13.15 2.90
N VAL A 84 -2.42 14.24 2.26
CA VAL A 84 -2.39 15.59 2.87
C VAL A 84 -3.78 16.03 3.28
N ALA A 85 -4.77 15.95 2.38
CA ALA A 85 -6.14 16.34 2.68
C ALA A 85 -6.75 15.51 3.83
N LEU A 86 -6.42 14.23 3.91
CA LEU A 86 -6.84 13.38 5.02
C LEU A 86 -6.18 13.81 6.33
N ALA A 87 -4.87 14.04 6.31
CA ALA A 87 -4.12 14.49 7.49
C ALA A 87 -4.65 15.84 8.00
N GLU A 88 -4.85 16.83 7.13
CA GLU A 88 -5.38 18.15 7.47
C GLU A 88 -6.76 18.07 8.17
N ARG A 89 -7.64 17.19 7.68
CA ARG A 89 -8.95 16.96 8.34
C ARG A 89 -8.81 16.45 9.78
N HIS A 90 -7.85 15.59 10.05
CA HIS A 90 -7.62 15.02 11.38
C HIS A 90 -6.80 15.93 12.28
N LEU A 91 -5.97 16.83 11.71
CA LEU A 91 -5.18 17.82 12.43
C LEU A 91 -5.94 19.13 12.66
N ALA A 92 -7.16 19.26 12.14
CA ALA A 92 -7.96 20.46 12.34
C ALA A 92 -8.16 20.75 13.82
N GLY A 93 -7.73 21.94 14.26
CA GLY A 93 -7.79 22.36 15.67
C GLY A 93 -6.56 21.98 16.52
N TRP A 94 -5.60 21.24 15.98
CA TRP A 94 -4.33 21.05 16.66
C TRP A 94 -3.48 22.35 16.61
N PRO A 95 -2.76 22.68 17.70
CA PRO A 95 -1.85 23.81 17.66
C PRO A 95 -0.73 23.51 16.67
N VAL A 96 -0.72 24.21 15.55
CA VAL A 96 0.41 24.15 14.60
C VAL A 96 1.45 25.15 15.09
N PRO A 97 2.70 24.72 15.35
CA PRO A 97 3.77 25.65 15.68
C PRO A 97 3.88 26.72 14.59
N GLY A 98 3.87 28.00 15.02
CA GLY A 98 4.06 29.12 14.10
C GLY A 98 5.39 29.02 13.35
N PRO A 99 5.62 29.83 12.29
CA PRO A 99 6.82 29.80 11.46
C PRO A 99 8.11 30.19 12.23
N HIS A 100 7.98 30.70 13.43
CA HIS A 100 9.13 31.01 14.29
C HIS A 100 9.32 29.88 15.32
N PRO A 101 10.55 29.34 15.43
CA PRO A 101 10.83 28.32 16.43
C PRO A 101 10.58 28.90 17.81
N SER A 102 9.72 28.26 18.59
CA SER A 102 9.61 28.61 20.02
C SER A 102 10.92 28.28 20.73
N ALA A 103 11.16 28.87 21.89
CA ALA A 103 12.33 28.52 22.72
C ALA A 103 12.39 27.00 22.99
N GLU A 104 11.25 26.37 23.09
CA GLU A 104 11.13 24.92 23.24
C GLU A 104 11.61 24.15 22.00
N ASN A 105 11.24 24.60 20.80
CA ASN A 105 11.68 23.98 19.55
C ASN A 105 13.19 24.13 19.35
N GLN A 106 13.78 25.26 19.73
CA GLN A 106 15.23 25.47 19.72
C GLN A 106 15.94 24.50 20.66
N ARG A 107 15.43 24.35 21.88
CA ARG A 107 15.99 23.42 22.88
C ARG A 107 15.89 21.97 22.40
N GLN A 108 14.78 21.58 21.80
CA GLN A 108 14.60 20.24 21.22
C GLN A 108 15.58 19.97 20.09
N ARG A 109 15.81 20.96 19.21
CA ARG A 109 16.81 20.87 18.14
C ARG A 109 18.22 20.72 18.70
N GLU A 110 18.61 21.52 19.69
CA GLU A 110 19.92 21.43 20.36
C GLU A 110 20.13 20.05 20.97
N LEU A 111 19.11 19.49 21.62
CA LEU A 111 19.16 18.14 22.17
C LEU A 111 19.31 17.08 21.06
N ALA A 112 18.57 17.19 19.96
CA ALA A 112 18.67 16.26 18.85
C ALA A 112 20.07 16.27 18.23
N LEU A 113 20.65 17.49 18.00
CA LEU A 113 22.00 17.61 17.49
C LEU A 113 23.04 17.05 18.46
N ALA A 114 22.88 17.29 19.77
CA ALA A 114 23.76 16.72 20.80
C ALA A 114 23.70 15.18 20.84
N MET A 115 22.58 14.59 20.40
CA MET A 115 22.39 13.15 20.27
C MET A 115 22.84 12.58 18.89
N GLY A 116 23.42 13.42 18.02
CA GLY A 116 23.96 13.02 16.72
C GLY A 116 22.98 13.07 15.55
N ALA A 117 21.86 13.78 15.67
CA ALA A 117 21.00 14.02 14.51
C ALA A 117 21.75 14.88 13.47
N PRO A 118 21.57 14.62 12.17
CA PRO A 118 22.08 15.49 11.11
C PRO A 118 21.40 16.86 11.16
N ASP A 119 22.11 17.90 10.70
CA ASP A 119 21.61 19.28 10.66
C ASP A 119 20.50 19.46 9.60
#